data_0ac75d71857e8d73b3264221f9791b92
#
_entry.id   0ac75d71857e8d73b3264221f9791b92
#
_cell.length_a   1.000
_cell.length_b   1.000
_cell.length_c   1.000
_cell.angle_alpha   90.00
_cell.angle_beta   90.00
_cell.angle_gamma   90.00
#
_symmetry.space_group_name_H-M   'P 1'
#
loop_
_entity.id
_entity.type
_entity.pdbx_description
1 polymer ?
#
loop_
_entity_poly.entity_id
_entity_poly.type
_entity_poly.pdbx_seq_one_letter_code
_entity_poly.pdbx_strand_id
1 'polypeptide(L)'
;MKYINNKIIAFTLIVASIMSCTDEYNCQLQVEKPQNAAINEYLAQFDLLKSYIDRSGTPFQLAVNVPGSEFVKKEIAFSTVFTNFDAVDMNGSYDPLNTLKEDGTYNFGGMQTAADVAAEAGVTLYGGVLCSNQGQRAAYYNK
;
A
#
# COMPACT_ATOMS: atom_id res chain seq x y z
N MET A 1 -33.14 -56.54 45.51
CA MET A 1 -32.76 -55.16 45.92
C MET A 1 -31.38 -54.68 45.39
N LYS A 2 -30.46 -55.52 44.95
CA LYS A 2 -29.15 -55.13 44.46
C LYS A 2 -29.15 -54.52 43.04
N TYR A 3 -30.10 -54.82 42.19
CA TYR A 3 -30.16 -54.40 40.79
C TYR A 3 -30.65 -52.94 40.60
N ILE A 4 -31.41 -52.40 41.53
CA ILE A 4 -31.95 -51.02 41.44
C ILE A 4 -30.86 -49.99 41.73
N ASN A 5 -29.96 -50.30 42.66
CA ASN A 5 -28.88 -49.38 43.01
C ASN A 5 -27.90 -49.14 41.87
N ASN A 6 -27.56 -50.10 41.03
CA ASN A 6 -26.64 -49.96 39.95
C ASN A 6 -27.19 -49.09 38.80
N LYS A 7 -28.50 -49.15 38.56
CA LYS A 7 -29.12 -48.26 37.53
C LYS A 7 -29.24 -46.82 37.99
N ILE A 8 -29.49 -46.60 39.28
CA ILE A 8 -29.54 -45.25 39.86
C ILE A 8 -28.15 -44.63 39.86
N ILE A 9 -27.09 -45.39 40.21
CA ILE A 9 -25.70 -44.90 40.16
C ILE A 9 -25.27 -44.59 38.74
N ALA A 10 -25.63 -45.39 37.75
CA ALA A 10 -25.32 -45.12 36.34
C ALA A 10 -26.05 -43.89 35.82
N PHE A 11 -27.29 -43.66 36.22
CA PHE A 11 -28.05 -42.48 35.81
C PHE A 11 -27.49 -41.19 36.44
N THR A 12 -27.06 -41.22 37.70
CA THR A 12 -26.46 -40.09 38.39
C THR A 12 -25.09 -39.71 37.77
N LEU A 13 -24.31 -40.70 37.35
CA LEU A 13 -23.04 -40.47 36.66
C LEU A 13 -23.22 -39.82 35.27
N ILE A 14 -24.26 -40.22 34.54
CA ILE A 14 -24.58 -39.63 33.22
C ILE A 14 -25.06 -38.16 33.36
N VAL A 15 -25.89 -37.89 34.38
CA VAL A 15 -26.36 -36.50 34.61
C VAL A 15 -25.23 -35.58 35.09
N ALA A 16 -24.28 -36.07 35.87
CA ALA A 16 -23.13 -35.30 36.31
C ALA A 16 -22.16 -34.96 35.14
N SER A 17 -22.07 -35.81 34.12
CA SER A 17 -21.22 -35.55 32.96
C SER A 17 -21.80 -34.52 31.96
N ILE A 18 -23.12 -34.26 32.02
CA ILE A 18 -23.77 -33.28 31.15
C ILE A 18 -23.71 -31.86 31.76
N MET A 19 -23.49 -31.73 33.05
CA MET A 19 -23.38 -30.42 33.73
C MET A 19 -21.97 -29.81 33.70
N SER A 20 -20.98 -30.52 33.16
CA SER A 20 -19.57 -30.06 33.15
C SER A 20 -19.16 -29.21 31.94
N CYS A 21 -20.11 -28.78 31.12
CA CYS A 21 -19.79 -28.00 29.93
C CYS A 21 -20.65 -26.74 29.78
N THR A 22 -20.78 -25.95 30.86
CA THR A 22 -21.34 -24.60 30.74
C THR A 22 -20.52 -23.58 31.53
N ASP A 23 -19.20 -23.68 31.45
CA ASP A 23 -18.42 -22.47 31.54
C ASP A 23 -18.50 -21.80 30.16
N GLU A 24 -19.41 -20.85 30.03
CA GLU A 24 -19.29 -19.86 28.98
C GLU A 24 -17.91 -19.21 29.18
N TYR A 25 -16.94 -19.69 28.43
CA TYR A 25 -15.71 -18.99 28.20
C TYR A 25 -16.10 -17.69 27.46
N ASN A 26 -16.49 -16.71 28.23
CA ASN A 26 -16.56 -15.33 27.80
C ASN A 26 -15.11 -14.87 27.57
N CYS A 27 -14.46 -15.45 26.58
CA CYS A 27 -13.26 -14.89 25.98
C CYS A 27 -13.71 -13.61 25.30
N GLN A 28 -13.94 -12.57 26.06
CA GLN A 28 -13.83 -11.20 25.55
C GLN A 28 -12.35 -11.01 25.20
N LEU A 29 -11.94 -11.55 24.06
CA LEU A 29 -10.75 -11.10 23.40
C LEU A 29 -10.98 -9.62 23.10
N GLN A 30 -10.59 -8.75 24.02
CA GLN A 30 -10.36 -7.35 23.72
C GLN A 30 -9.11 -7.31 22.84
N VAL A 31 -9.32 -7.63 21.58
CA VAL A 31 -8.31 -7.35 20.55
C VAL A 31 -8.34 -5.82 20.42
N GLU A 32 -7.39 -5.16 21.04
CA GLU A 32 -7.16 -3.74 20.76
C GLU A 32 -6.93 -3.62 19.25
N LYS A 33 -7.79 -2.82 18.62
CA LYS A 33 -7.72 -2.60 17.18
C LYS A 33 -6.35 -1.97 16.87
N PRO A 34 -5.53 -2.56 16.00
CA PRO A 34 -4.25 -1.96 15.67
C PRO A 34 -4.46 -0.51 15.22
N GLN A 35 -3.61 0.41 15.67
CA GLN A 35 -3.72 1.83 15.32
C GLN A 35 -3.87 2.05 13.81
N ASN A 36 -3.18 1.24 13.01
CA ASN A 36 -3.27 1.27 11.55
C ASN A 36 -4.68 0.92 11.02
N ALA A 37 -5.39 0.01 11.67
CA ALA A 37 -6.76 -0.33 11.28
C ALA A 37 -7.75 0.80 11.59
N ALA A 38 -7.58 1.49 12.71
CA ALA A 38 -8.41 2.64 13.06
C ALA A 38 -8.18 3.82 12.10
N ILE A 39 -6.93 4.07 11.69
CA ILE A 39 -6.58 5.09 10.70
C ILE A 39 -7.18 4.73 9.34
N ASN A 40 -7.06 3.49 8.90
CA ASN A 40 -7.61 3.06 7.62
C ASN A 40 -9.14 3.16 7.57
N GLU A 41 -9.83 2.85 8.66
CA GLU A 41 -11.29 3.03 8.73
C GLU A 41 -11.69 4.51 8.70
N TYR A 42 -10.93 5.37 9.36
CA TYR A 42 -11.14 6.80 9.28
C TYR A 42 -10.92 7.31 7.86
N LEU A 43 -9.85 6.88 7.20
CA LEU A 43 -9.55 7.28 5.83
C LEU A 43 -10.55 6.73 4.81
N ALA A 44 -11.12 5.55 5.06
CA ALA A 44 -12.14 4.95 4.19
C ALA A 44 -13.48 5.74 4.13
N GLN A 45 -13.65 6.74 5.00
CA GLN A 45 -14.82 7.64 4.97
C GLN A 45 -14.70 8.74 3.91
N PHE A 46 -13.50 8.93 3.37
CA PHE A 46 -13.24 9.96 2.36
C PHE A 46 -13.20 9.35 0.96
N ASP A 47 -13.68 10.11 0.00
CA ASP A 47 -13.53 9.76 -1.41
C ASP A 47 -12.07 9.92 -1.88
N LEU A 48 -11.78 9.43 -3.07
CA LEU A 48 -10.47 9.56 -3.68
C LEU A 48 -10.09 11.04 -3.82
N LEU A 49 -8.83 11.38 -3.54
CA LEU A 49 -8.38 12.77 -3.50
C LEU A 49 -8.68 13.54 -4.80
N LYS A 50 -8.51 12.88 -5.96
CA LYS A 50 -8.81 13.49 -7.26
C LYS A 50 -10.30 13.75 -7.51
N SER A 51 -11.22 13.16 -6.73
CA SER A 51 -12.66 13.40 -6.86
C SER A 51 -13.11 14.75 -6.28
N TYR A 52 -12.29 15.33 -5.40
CA TYR A 52 -12.56 16.65 -4.80
C TYR A 52 -12.15 17.82 -5.71
N ILE A 53 -11.55 17.56 -6.87
CA ILE A 53 -11.10 18.60 -7.77
C ILE A 53 -12.21 18.96 -8.73
N ASP A 54 -12.66 20.22 -8.69
CA ASP A 54 -13.54 20.77 -9.71
C ASP A 54 -12.74 21.10 -10.98
N ARG A 55 -12.97 20.33 -12.02
CA ARG A 55 -12.30 20.47 -13.33
C ARG A 55 -13.13 21.24 -14.36
N SER A 56 -14.31 21.74 -13.98
CA SER A 56 -15.21 22.43 -14.90
C SER A 56 -14.67 23.77 -15.38
N GLY A 57 -13.84 24.43 -14.58
CA GLY A 57 -13.31 25.76 -14.87
C GLY A 57 -11.82 25.82 -15.21
N THR A 58 -11.01 24.85 -14.80
CA THR A 58 -9.54 24.88 -14.98
C THR A 58 -8.99 23.46 -15.13
N PRO A 59 -8.12 23.20 -16.10
CA PRO A 59 -7.49 21.90 -16.29
C PRO A 59 -6.39 21.67 -15.22
N PHE A 60 -6.79 21.54 -13.96
CA PHE A 60 -5.89 21.28 -12.86
C PHE A 60 -5.55 19.78 -12.78
N GLN A 61 -4.27 19.46 -12.68
CA GLN A 61 -3.79 18.10 -12.44
C GLN A 61 -3.14 18.01 -11.06
N LEU A 62 -3.52 17.01 -10.31
CA LEU A 62 -2.91 16.71 -9.02
C LEU A 62 -1.74 15.76 -9.24
N ALA A 63 -0.54 16.22 -8.92
CA ALA A 63 0.69 15.47 -9.09
C ALA A 63 1.34 15.14 -7.75
N VAL A 64 2.11 14.06 -7.70
CA VAL A 64 2.88 13.64 -6.52
C VAL A 64 4.25 13.13 -6.93
N ASN A 65 5.25 13.39 -6.09
CA ASN A 65 6.57 12.77 -6.22
C ASN A 65 6.63 11.52 -5.36
N VAL A 66 7.09 10.41 -5.94
CA VAL A 66 7.20 9.12 -5.27
C VAL A 66 8.55 8.44 -5.52
N PRO A 67 8.98 7.52 -4.64
CA PRO A 67 10.11 6.66 -4.93
C PRO A 67 9.85 5.80 -6.16
N GLY A 68 10.62 6.02 -7.24
CA GLY A 68 10.39 5.33 -8.51
C GLY A 68 10.48 3.81 -8.39
N SER A 69 11.34 3.30 -7.51
CA SER A 69 11.46 1.85 -7.28
C SER A 69 10.20 1.20 -6.73
N GLU A 70 9.47 1.87 -5.86
CA GLU A 70 8.21 1.37 -5.29
C GLU A 70 7.07 1.46 -6.31
N PHE A 71 7.04 2.56 -7.06
CA PHE A 71 6.03 2.73 -8.10
C PHE A 71 6.16 1.67 -9.20
N VAL A 72 7.37 1.46 -9.71
CA VAL A 72 7.64 0.50 -10.79
C VAL A 72 7.39 -0.95 -10.36
N LYS A 73 7.62 -1.28 -9.08
CA LYS A 73 7.27 -2.60 -8.53
C LYS A 73 5.77 -2.79 -8.27
N LYS A 74 4.96 -1.75 -8.52
CA LYS A 74 3.51 -1.77 -8.26
C LYS A 74 3.15 -2.01 -6.79
N GLU A 75 3.95 -1.44 -5.89
CA GLU A 75 3.72 -1.49 -4.46
C GLU A 75 2.71 -0.39 -4.01
N ILE A 76 2.73 -0.02 -2.73
CA ILE A 76 1.78 0.97 -2.15
C ILE A 76 1.83 2.31 -2.90
N ALA A 77 3.03 2.76 -3.30
CA ALA A 77 3.18 4.01 -4.05
C ALA A 77 2.40 3.99 -5.37
N PHE A 78 2.43 2.88 -6.12
CA PHE A 78 1.66 2.73 -7.36
C PHE A 78 0.15 2.82 -7.12
N SER A 79 -0.38 2.06 -6.16
CA SER A 79 -1.81 2.08 -5.86
C SER A 79 -2.29 3.45 -5.38
N THR A 80 -1.47 4.14 -4.58
CA THR A 80 -1.77 5.49 -4.09
C THR A 80 -1.82 6.50 -5.23
N VAL A 81 -0.87 6.47 -6.16
CA VAL A 81 -0.84 7.34 -7.33
C VAL A 81 -2.03 7.07 -8.24
N PHE A 82 -2.20 5.81 -8.63
CA PHE A 82 -3.30 5.39 -9.53
C PHE A 82 -4.67 5.83 -9.04
N THR A 83 -4.93 5.72 -7.74
CA THR A 83 -6.25 6.04 -7.17
C THR A 83 -6.46 7.52 -6.93
N ASN A 84 -5.42 8.28 -6.55
CA ASN A 84 -5.60 9.62 -6.00
C ASN A 84 -5.01 10.75 -6.85
N PHE A 85 -4.13 10.46 -7.81
CA PHE A 85 -3.40 11.47 -8.55
C PHE A 85 -3.57 11.32 -10.06
N ASP A 86 -3.39 12.43 -10.78
CA ASP A 86 -3.44 12.48 -12.24
C ASP A 86 -2.06 12.32 -12.86
N ALA A 87 -1.04 12.68 -12.08
CA ALA A 87 0.31 12.71 -12.55
C ALA A 87 1.30 12.29 -11.46
N VAL A 88 2.43 11.79 -11.89
CA VAL A 88 3.51 11.32 -11.04
C VAL A 88 4.86 11.86 -11.50
N ASP A 89 5.70 12.23 -10.55
CA ASP A 89 7.12 12.45 -10.71
C ASP A 89 7.88 11.37 -9.93
N MET A 90 9.02 10.93 -10.46
CA MET A 90 9.77 9.82 -9.86
C MET A 90 11.22 10.21 -9.68
N ASN A 91 11.74 9.88 -8.50
CA ASN A 91 13.14 10.11 -8.16
C ASN A 91 14.02 8.87 -8.39
N GLY A 92 15.31 9.02 -8.15
CA GLY A 92 16.29 7.94 -8.22
C GLY A 92 16.74 7.62 -9.64
N SER A 93 16.86 6.35 -9.97
CA SER A 93 17.33 5.88 -11.29
C SER A 93 16.33 6.13 -12.43
N TYR A 94 15.15 6.60 -12.10
CA TYR A 94 14.08 6.95 -13.02
C TYR A 94 14.07 8.45 -13.37
N ASP A 95 14.91 9.22 -12.70
CA ASP A 95 15.10 10.64 -12.97
C ASP A 95 16.01 10.82 -14.21
N PRO A 96 15.69 11.74 -15.12
CA PRO A 96 16.54 12.08 -16.28
C PRO A 96 17.99 12.39 -15.93
N LEU A 97 18.26 12.98 -14.77
CA LEU A 97 19.63 13.23 -14.30
C LEU A 97 20.47 11.96 -14.13
N ASN A 98 19.85 10.84 -13.92
CA ASN A 98 20.53 9.55 -13.71
C ASN A 98 20.70 8.73 -15.00
N THR A 99 20.28 9.26 -16.14
CA THR A 99 20.43 8.57 -17.43
C THR A 99 21.86 8.57 -17.94
N LEU A 100 22.63 9.64 -17.66
CA LEU A 100 24.03 9.73 -18.06
C LEU A 100 24.90 8.92 -17.08
N LYS A 101 25.66 7.96 -17.62
CA LYS A 101 26.66 7.18 -16.87
C LYS A 101 27.99 7.95 -16.75
N GLU A 102 28.86 7.47 -15.87
CA GLU A 102 30.20 8.06 -15.66
C GLU A 102 31.11 7.95 -16.88
N ASP A 103 30.91 6.94 -17.71
CA ASP A 103 31.62 6.74 -18.96
C ASP A 103 31.12 7.64 -20.11
N GLY A 104 30.15 8.51 -19.84
CA GLY A 104 29.54 9.42 -20.82
C GLY A 104 28.48 8.79 -21.71
N THR A 105 28.11 7.53 -21.50
CA THR A 105 27.01 6.87 -22.19
C THR A 105 25.67 7.10 -21.52
N TYR A 106 24.57 6.95 -22.26
CA TYR A 106 23.22 7.12 -21.74
C TYR A 106 22.55 5.77 -21.47
N ASN A 107 21.79 5.70 -20.41
CA ASN A 107 20.96 4.56 -20.06
C ASN A 107 19.53 5.03 -19.75
N PHE A 108 18.62 4.82 -20.66
CA PHE A 108 17.21 5.20 -20.54
C PHE A 108 16.32 4.09 -19.99
N GLY A 109 16.87 2.92 -19.65
CA GLY A 109 16.09 1.76 -19.26
C GLY A 109 15.17 2.00 -18.06
N GLY A 110 15.65 2.76 -17.04
CA GLY A 110 14.82 3.14 -15.90
C GLY A 110 13.66 4.06 -16.31
N MET A 111 13.94 5.07 -17.12
CA MET A 111 12.91 6.02 -17.62
C MET A 111 11.87 5.30 -18.49
N GLN A 112 12.30 4.39 -19.36
CA GLN A 112 11.39 3.61 -20.19
C GLN A 112 10.46 2.75 -19.31
N THR A 113 11.01 2.07 -18.32
CA THR A 113 10.21 1.28 -17.38
C THR A 113 9.21 2.16 -16.61
N ALA A 114 9.64 3.35 -16.16
CA ALA A 114 8.75 4.30 -15.49
C ALA A 114 7.61 4.77 -16.39
N ALA A 115 7.92 5.09 -17.66
CA ALA A 115 6.93 5.51 -18.64
C ALA A 115 5.90 4.41 -18.95
N ASP A 116 6.36 3.16 -19.10
CA ASP A 116 5.47 2.02 -19.36
C ASP A 116 4.50 1.79 -18.19
N VAL A 117 5.00 1.85 -16.96
CA VAL A 117 4.15 1.67 -15.76
C VAL A 117 3.21 2.86 -15.55
N ALA A 118 3.64 4.08 -15.82
CA ALA A 118 2.78 5.27 -15.74
C ALA A 118 1.66 5.20 -16.80
N ALA A 119 1.99 4.77 -18.01
CA ALA A 119 1.00 4.57 -19.08
C ALA A 119 -0.02 3.48 -18.72
N GLU A 120 0.42 2.38 -18.11
CA GLU A 120 -0.47 1.34 -17.60
C GLU A 120 -1.41 1.87 -16.52
N ALA A 121 -0.91 2.72 -15.62
CA ALA A 121 -1.71 3.37 -14.59
C ALA A 121 -2.64 4.47 -15.16
N GLY A 122 -2.47 4.89 -16.41
CA GLY A 122 -3.22 5.99 -17.00
C GLY A 122 -2.92 7.35 -16.34
N VAL A 123 -1.72 7.53 -15.78
CA VAL A 123 -1.27 8.78 -15.16
C VAL A 123 -0.20 9.45 -16.01
N THR A 124 -0.16 10.78 -15.97
CA THR A 124 0.88 11.55 -16.64
C THR A 124 2.21 11.41 -15.91
N LEU A 125 3.27 11.00 -16.60
CA LEU A 125 4.63 11.03 -16.05
C LEU A 125 5.26 12.41 -16.31
N TYR A 126 5.63 13.10 -15.24
CA TYR A 126 6.50 14.27 -15.33
C TYR A 126 7.96 13.83 -15.28
N GLY A 127 8.74 14.36 -16.18
CA GLY A 127 10.16 13.99 -16.32
C GLY A 127 11.05 14.86 -15.44
N GLY A 128 10.93 14.89 -14.17
CA GLY A 128 11.86 15.46 -13.21
C GLY A 128 12.82 16.59 -13.69
N VAL A 129 13.94 16.72 -13.03
CA VAL A 129 14.94 17.76 -13.35
C VAL A 129 15.91 17.28 -14.41
N LEU A 130 15.94 17.93 -15.57
CA LEU A 130 16.89 17.62 -16.66
C LEU A 130 18.32 18.09 -16.36
N CYS A 131 18.44 19.19 -15.61
CA CYS A 131 19.74 19.78 -15.27
C CYS A 131 19.68 20.44 -13.89
N SER A 132 20.62 20.12 -13.02
CA SER A 132 20.73 20.68 -11.68
C SER A 132 22.18 21.09 -11.41
N ASN A 133 22.39 22.06 -10.54
CA ASN A 133 23.71 22.40 -10.02
C ASN A 133 24.25 21.40 -9.00
N GLN A 134 23.44 20.43 -8.59
CA GLN A 134 23.80 19.36 -7.67
C GLN A 134 23.73 18.01 -8.36
N GLY A 135 24.68 17.12 -8.06
CA GLY A 135 24.66 15.74 -8.56
C GLY A 135 25.01 15.56 -10.04
N GLN A 136 25.51 16.61 -10.72
CA GLN A 136 25.97 16.46 -12.09
C GLN A 136 27.25 15.60 -12.12
N ARG A 137 27.25 14.63 -13.03
CA ARG A 137 28.38 13.74 -13.20
C ARG A 137 29.55 14.44 -13.91
N ALA A 138 30.78 14.08 -13.53
CA ALA A 138 31.99 14.62 -14.15
C ALA A 138 32.03 14.46 -15.68
N ALA A 139 31.36 13.47 -16.22
CA ALA A 139 31.20 13.23 -17.66
C ALA A 139 30.57 14.41 -18.41
N TYR A 140 29.84 15.31 -17.75
CA TYR A 140 29.29 16.52 -18.36
C TYR A 140 30.36 17.62 -18.60
N TYR A 141 31.42 17.61 -17.79
CA TYR A 141 32.43 18.67 -17.76
C TYR A 141 33.75 18.28 -18.42
N ASN A 142 34.00 16.99 -18.63
CA ASN A 142 35.27 16.48 -19.11
C ASN A 142 35.31 16.15 -20.62
N LYS A 143 34.51 16.83 -21.40
CA LYS A 143 34.54 16.71 -22.87
C LYS A 143 35.43 17.74 -23.50
#